data_c2ae0689e0296482cb0478d05e444d89
#
_entry.id   c2ae0689e0296482cb0478d05e444d89
#
_cell.length_a   1.000
_cell.length_b   1.000
_cell.length_c   1.000
_cell.angle_alpha   90.00
_cell.angle_beta   90.00
_cell.angle_gamma   90.00
#
_symmetry.space_group_name_H-M   'P 1'
#
loop_
_entity.id
_entity.type
_entity.pdbx_description
1 polymer ?
#
loop_
_entity_poly.entity_id
_entity_poly.type
_entity_poly.pdbx_seq_one_letter_code
_entity_poly.pdbx_strand_id
1 'polypeptide(L)'
;MIRSIFIPEEKHTWGSFDYSQQEPRILVHYAKLQNLNGVDEIVDAYNVGDADFHQVVADMAGIERKQAKTINLGLMYGMGKNKLMAELGLMKDSAEKLIKQYHTKAPFVKQLMDNVSRKANDRGKIRTLLGRACHFDLWQPVQFGVFKPLPLEQARKEYDEPLKRAFTYKALN
;
A
#
# COMPACT_ATOMS: atom_id res chain seq x y z
N MET A 1 -4.11 -29.41 -4.99
CA MET A 1 -3.86 -27.95 -5.17
C MET A 1 -4.67 -27.50 -6.39
N ILE A 2 -5.47 -26.41 -6.30
CA ILE A 2 -6.42 -26.03 -7.38
C ILE A 2 -5.74 -25.81 -8.74
N ARG A 3 -4.51 -25.27 -8.75
CA ARG A 3 -3.79 -25.04 -10.01
C ARG A 3 -3.45 -26.30 -10.81
N SER A 4 -3.38 -27.48 -10.17
CA SER A 4 -3.05 -28.75 -10.84
C SER A 4 -4.22 -29.36 -11.61
N ILE A 5 -5.44 -28.82 -11.48
CA ILE A 5 -6.59 -29.26 -12.28
C ILE A 5 -6.66 -28.59 -13.66
N PHE A 6 -5.92 -27.50 -13.86
CA PHE A 6 -5.80 -26.83 -15.15
C PHE A 6 -4.65 -27.45 -15.92
N ILE A 7 -4.94 -28.19 -16.97
CA ILE A 7 -3.96 -28.82 -17.86
C ILE A 7 -4.12 -28.23 -19.26
N PRO A 8 -3.05 -28.08 -20.03
CA PRO A 8 -3.15 -27.65 -21.42
C PRO A 8 -3.81 -28.74 -22.27
N GLU A 9 -4.37 -28.34 -23.39
CA GLU A 9 -4.84 -29.28 -24.40
C GLU A 9 -3.65 -30.11 -24.94
N GLU A 10 -3.96 -31.25 -25.58
CA GLU A 10 -2.95 -32.11 -26.17
C GLU A 10 -2.08 -31.31 -27.14
N LYS A 11 -0.75 -31.49 -27.09
CA LYS A 11 0.26 -30.74 -27.85
C LYS A 11 0.39 -29.27 -27.57
N HIS A 12 -0.24 -28.76 -26.51
CA HIS A 12 -0.07 -27.39 -26.02
C HIS A 12 0.69 -27.38 -24.69
N THR A 13 1.28 -26.24 -24.37
CA THR A 13 1.95 -26.00 -23.07
C THR A 13 1.43 -24.74 -22.42
N TRP A 14 1.42 -24.74 -21.09
CA TRP A 14 1.12 -23.54 -20.31
C TRP A 14 2.38 -22.68 -20.13
N GLY A 15 2.28 -21.39 -20.46
CA GLY A 15 3.26 -20.38 -20.06
C GLY A 15 2.73 -19.61 -18.86
N SER A 16 3.51 -19.53 -17.79
CA SER A 16 3.23 -18.65 -16.64
C SER A 16 4.21 -17.50 -16.66
N PHE A 17 3.70 -16.28 -16.85
CA PHE A 17 4.50 -15.06 -16.90
C PHE A 17 4.04 -14.14 -15.79
N ASP A 18 4.96 -13.65 -14.97
CA ASP A 18 4.69 -12.70 -13.90
C ASP A 18 5.76 -11.61 -13.89
N TYR A 19 5.34 -10.37 -13.62
CA TYR A 19 6.28 -9.26 -13.48
C TYR A 19 7.02 -9.37 -12.14
N SER A 20 8.35 -9.30 -12.21
CA SER A 20 9.16 -9.27 -11.00
C SER A 20 8.90 -7.97 -10.22
N GLN A 21 8.31 -8.09 -9.04
CA GLN A 21 8.10 -6.98 -8.10
C GLN A 21 7.40 -5.75 -8.71
N GLN A 22 6.39 -5.95 -9.56
CA GLN A 22 5.70 -4.86 -10.26
C GLN A 22 5.21 -3.75 -9.32
N GLU A 23 4.49 -4.10 -8.26
CA GLU A 23 3.93 -3.12 -7.31
C GLU A 23 5.03 -2.32 -6.58
N PRO A 24 6.06 -2.95 -5.98
CA PRO A 24 7.18 -2.23 -5.39
C PRO A 24 7.91 -1.31 -6.36
N ARG A 25 8.13 -1.72 -7.60
CA ARG A 25 8.78 -0.88 -8.63
C ARG A 25 7.96 0.35 -8.95
N ILE A 26 6.64 0.23 -9.07
CA ILE A 26 5.73 1.36 -9.29
C ILE A 26 5.72 2.28 -8.06
N LEU A 27 5.70 1.73 -6.84
CA LEU A 27 5.77 2.51 -5.61
C LEU A 27 7.06 3.36 -5.56
N VAL A 28 8.21 2.75 -5.81
CA VAL A 28 9.51 3.42 -5.83
C VAL A 28 9.55 4.50 -6.92
N HIS A 29 9.02 4.22 -8.11
CA HIS A 29 8.91 5.20 -9.19
C HIS A 29 8.14 6.44 -8.76
N TYR A 30 6.96 6.29 -8.17
CA TYR A 30 6.19 7.44 -7.69
C TYR A 30 6.82 8.16 -6.50
N ALA A 31 7.49 7.43 -5.62
CA ALA A 31 8.23 8.02 -4.51
C ALA A 31 9.40 8.88 -5.02
N LYS A 32 10.11 8.40 -6.04
CA LYS A 32 11.20 9.14 -6.69
C LYS A 32 10.69 10.40 -7.41
N LEU A 33 9.58 10.29 -8.16
CA LEU A 33 8.96 11.45 -8.82
C LEU A 33 8.55 12.55 -7.84
N GLN A 34 8.28 12.21 -6.58
CA GLN A 34 7.95 13.17 -5.52
C GLN A 34 9.15 13.57 -4.67
N ASN A 35 10.35 13.09 -5.00
CA ASN A 35 11.60 13.32 -4.24
C ASN A 35 11.44 13.00 -2.74
N LEU A 36 10.80 11.87 -2.42
CA LEU A 36 10.56 11.49 -1.04
C LEU A 36 11.84 10.99 -0.37
N ASN A 37 11.94 11.25 0.94
CA ASN A 37 13.15 10.94 1.71
C ASN A 37 13.45 9.45 1.77
N GLY A 38 14.71 9.07 1.49
CA GLY A 38 15.18 7.68 1.59
C GLY A 38 14.82 6.79 0.40
N VAL A 39 14.31 7.36 -0.70
CA VAL A 39 13.97 6.57 -1.89
C VAL A 39 15.18 6.26 -2.76
N ASP A 40 16.23 7.10 -2.72
CA ASP A 40 17.38 7.01 -3.63
C ASP A 40 18.15 5.71 -3.47
N GLU A 41 18.35 5.24 -2.25
CA GLU A 41 19.00 3.96 -1.96
C GLU A 41 18.33 2.76 -2.65
N ILE A 42 17.01 2.76 -2.72
CA ILE A 42 16.26 1.70 -3.43
C ILE A 42 16.31 1.89 -4.94
N VAL A 43 16.27 3.12 -5.42
CA VAL A 43 16.43 3.42 -6.86
C VAL A 43 17.79 2.93 -7.33
N ASP A 44 18.86 3.23 -6.59
CA ASP A 44 20.21 2.78 -6.91
C ASP A 44 20.32 1.26 -6.89
N ALA A 45 19.73 0.60 -5.90
CA ALA A 45 19.69 -0.86 -5.84
C ALA A 45 18.98 -1.48 -7.08
N TYR A 46 17.88 -0.89 -7.54
CA TYR A 46 17.19 -1.35 -8.76
C TYR A 46 17.98 -1.06 -10.05
N ASN A 47 18.76 0.01 -10.09
CA ASN A 47 19.59 0.35 -11.26
C ASN A 47 20.81 -0.54 -11.41
N VAL A 48 21.32 -1.10 -10.30
CA VAL A 48 22.49 -1.99 -10.31
C VAL A 48 22.10 -3.45 -10.67
N GLY A 49 20.86 -3.87 -10.42
CA GLY A 49 20.40 -5.22 -10.69
C GLY A 49 18.98 -5.52 -10.24
N ASP A 50 18.67 -6.79 -10.09
CA ASP A 50 17.36 -7.27 -9.60
C ASP A 50 17.29 -7.17 -8.06
N ALA A 51 17.19 -5.93 -7.54
CA ALA A 51 17.06 -5.71 -6.12
C ALA A 51 15.75 -6.30 -5.57
N ASP A 52 15.85 -6.97 -4.44
CA ASP A 52 14.67 -7.36 -3.66
C ASP A 52 14.23 -6.19 -2.78
N PHE A 53 13.16 -5.51 -3.18
CA PHE A 53 12.58 -4.37 -2.43
C PHE A 53 12.42 -4.65 -0.94
N HIS A 54 11.94 -5.85 -0.60
CA HIS A 54 11.70 -6.18 0.80
C HIS A 54 13.01 -6.38 1.56
N GLN A 55 14.06 -6.88 0.88
CA GLN A 55 15.38 -7.01 1.49
C GLN A 55 16.03 -5.65 1.67
N VAL A 56 16.02 -4.78 0.65
CA VAL A 56 16.60 -3.43 0.77
C VAL A 56 15.92 -2.64 1.90
N VAL A 57 14.59 -2.68 1.98
CA VAL A 57 13.87 -2.03 3.09
C VAL A 57 14.17 -2.67 4.45
N ALA A 58 14.36 -3.98 4.49
CA ALA A 58 14.76 -4.69 5.71
C ALA A 58 16.12 -4.22 6.21
N ASP A 59 17.10 -4.12 5.31
CA ASP A 59 18.45 -3.65 5.61
C ASP A 59 18.46 -2.19 6.10
N MET A 60 17.74 -1.30 5.38
CA MET A 60 17.58 0.11 5.78
C MET A 60 16.95 0.23 7.17
N ALA A 61 15.94 -0.56 7.46
CA ALA A 61 15.21 -0.51 8.72
C ALA A 61 15.89 -1.29 9.85
N GLY A 62 16.87 -2.17 9.56
CA GLY A 62 17.49 -3.07 10.53
C GLY A 62 16.51 -4.09 11.10
N ILE A 63 15.67 -4.69 10.22
CA ILE A 63 14.65 -5.69 10.57
C ILE A 63 14.75 -6.92 9.67
N GLU A 64 14.07 -8.00 10.02
CA GLU A 64 14.05 -9.19 9.17
C GLU A 64 13.26 -8.93 7.87
N ARG A 65 13.72 -9.53 6.75
CA ARG A 65 13.05 -9.45 5.43
C ARG A 65 11.57 -9.85 5.49
N LYS A 66 11.23 -10.88 6.27
CA LYS A 66 9.84 -11.32 6.45
C LYS A 66 8.98 -10.23 7.10
N GLN A 67 9.50 -9.56 8.09
CA GLN A 67 8.82 -8.43 8.76
C GLN A 67 8.66 -7.25 7.80
N ALA A 68 9.73 -6.87 7.09
CA ALA A 68 9.67 -5.82 6.08
C ALA A 68 8.62 -6.12 4.99
N LYS A 69 8.56 -7.36 4.49
CA LYS A 69 7.54 -7.79 3.53
C LYS A 69 6.12 -7.61 4.08
N THR A 70 5.88 -8.04 5.31
CA THR A 70 4.55 -7.92 5.95
C THR A 70 4.16 -6.45 6.14
N ILE A 71 5.10 -5.60 6.58
CA ILE A 71 4.86 -4.17 6.77
C ILE A 71 4.61 -3.49 5.41
N ASN A 72 5.46 -3.74 4.41
CA ASN A 72 5.32 -3.18 3.07
C ASN A 72 3.94 -3.49 2.46
N LEU A 73 3.58 -4.78 2.43
CA LEU A 73 2.28 -5.21 1.90
C LEU A 73 1.13 -4.65 2.74
N GLY A 74 1.27 -4.69 4.07
CA GLY A 74 0.27 -4.13 4.97
C GLY A 74 -0.02 -2.65 4.69
N LEU A 75 1.02 -1.84 4.54
CA LEU A 75 0.89 -0.41 4.23
C LEU A 75 0.31 -0.19 2.83
N MET A 76 0.82 -0.89 1.82
CA MET A 76 0.36 -0.76 0.44
C MET A 76 -1.14 -1.09 0.31
N TYR A 77 -1.63 -2.10 1.04
CA TYR A 77 -3.03 -2.52 1.02
C TYR A 77 -3.90 -1.87 2.10
N GLY A 78 -3.40 -0.82 2.77
CA GLY A 78 -4.17 -0.06 3.77
C GLY A 78 -4.55 -0.89 5.00
N MET A 79 -3.70 -1.84 5.37
CA MET A 79 -3.90 -2.67 6.56
C MET A 79 -3.84 -1.80 7.82
N GLY A 80 -4.86 -1.89 8.65
CA GLY A 80 -4.88 -1.20 9.94
C GLY A 80 -3.84 -1.75 10.92
N LYS A 81 -3.40 -0.92 11.86
CA LYS A 81 -2.34 -1.21 12.84
C LYS A 81 -2.58 -2.56 13.57
N ASN A 82 -3.78 -2.80 14.06
CA ASN A 82 -4.09 -4.01 14.81
C ASN A 82 -3.93 -5.29 13.97
N LYS A 83 -4.36 -5.24 12.70
CA LYS A 83 -4.18 -6.37 11.78
C LYS A 83 -2.71 -6.58 11.45
N LEU A 84 -1.96 -5.50 11.22
CA LEU A 84 -0.53 -5.58 10.95
C LEU A 84 0.24 -6.19 12.13
N MET A 85 -0.13 -5.83 13.37
CA MET A 85 0.44 -6.43 14.58
C MET A 85 0.17 -7.94 14.67
N ALA A 86 -1.06 -8.36 14.38
CA ALA A 86 -1.44 -9.77 14.36
C ALA A 86 -0.65 -10.56 13.29
N GLU A 87 -0.48 -10.00 12.10
CA GLU A 87 0.30 -10.62 11.01
C GLU A 87 1.80 -10.74 11.35
N LEU A 88 2.33 -9.77 12.11
CA LEU A 88 3.72 -9.82 12.60
C LEU A 88 3.91 -10.83 13.75
N GLY A 89 2.84 -11.27 14.39
CA GLY A 89 2.89 -12.16 15.55
C GLY A 89 3.55 -11.53 16.77
N LEU A 90 3.50 -10.21 16.91
CA LEU A 90 4.17 -9.46 17.95
C LEU A 90 3.19 -8.86 18.96
N MET A 91 3.64 -8.75 20.21
CA MET A 91 2.95 -7.97 21.24
C MET A 91 2.90 -6.48 20.83
N LYS A 92 1.90 -5.76 21.33
CA LYS A 92 1.62 -4.36 20.95
C LYS A 92 2.87 -3.47 21.00
N ASP A 93 3.59 -3.45 22.10
CA ASP A 93 4.73 -2.56 22.29
C ASP A 93 5.89 -2.88 21.33
N SER A 94 6.16 -4.18 21.11
CA SER A 94 7.18 -4.64 20.16
C SER A 94 6.81 -4.28 18.72
N ALA A 95 5.54 -4.47 18.35
CA ALA A 95 5.06 -4.12 17.01
C ALA A 95 5.09 -2.60 16.78
N GLU A 96 4.72 -1.79 17.77
CA GLU A 96 4.79 -0.32 17.68
C GLU A 96 6.23 0.16 17.51
N LYS A 97 7.16 -0.40 18.26
CA LYS A 97 8.60 -0.10 18.15
C LYS A 97 9.12 -0.44 16.75
N LEU A 98 8.79 -1.63 16.24
CA LEU A 98 9.19 -2.10 14.92
C LEU A 98 8.64 -1.20 13.80
N ILE A 99 7.34 -0.89 13.85
CA ILE A 99 6.68 -0.01 12.86
C ILE A 99 7.29 1.40 12.90
N LYS A 100 7.56 1.93 14.10
CA LYS A 100 8.22 3.22 14.25
C LYS A 100 9.64 3.21 13.66
N GLN A 101 10.43 2.16 13.93
CA GLN A 101 11.75 1.98 13.33
C GLN A 101 11.69 1.93 11.81
N TYR A 102 10.77 1.15 11.27
CA TYR A 102 10.51 1.07 9.84
C TYR A 102 10.21 2.44 9.23
N HIS A 103 9.25 3.20 9.79
CA HIS A 103 8.91 4.53 9.28
C HIS A 103 10.03 5.56 9.40
N THR A 104 10.91 5.41 10.39
CA THR A 104 12.07 6.29 10.54
C THR A 104 13.13 6.01 9.48
N LYS A 105 13.33 4.75 9.12
CA LYS A 105 14.39 4.32 8.20
C LYS A 105 13.94 4.25 6.74
N ALA A 106 12.67 3.95 6.48
CA ALA A 106 12.07 3.93 5.15
C ALA A 106 10.84 4.87 5.08
N PRO A 107 11.02 6.19 5.27
CA PRO A 107 9.90 7.14 5.40
C PRO A 107 9.09 7.30 4.11
N PHE A 108 9.69 7.09 2.93
CA PHE A 108 9.06 7.29 1.64
C PHE A 108 7.78 6.47 1.44
N VAL A 109 7.71 5.25 2.00
CA VAL A 109 6.51 4.39 1.86
C VAL A 109 5.31 5.06 2.52
N LYS A 110 5.48 5.50 3.79
CA LYS A 110 4.42 6.19 4.51
C LYS A 110 4.10 7.56 3.90
N GLN A 111 5.11 8.33 3.52
CA GLN A 111 4.93 9.65 2.90
C GLN A 111 4.15 9.54 1.58
N LEU A 112 4.46 8.55 0.74
CA LEU A 112 3.72 8.32 -0.50
C LEU A 112 2.27 7.96 -0.21
N MET A 113 2.02 7.03 0.71
CA MET A 113 0.67 6.63 1.11
C MET A 113 -0.15 7.83 1.61
N ASP A 114 0.41 8.66 2.49
CA ASP A 114 -0.25 9.84 3.04
C ASP A 114 -0.54 10.87 1.93
N ASN A 115 0.41 11.11 1.03
CA ASN A 115 0.26 12.02 -0.11
C ASN A 115 -0.84 11.57 -1.08
N VAL A 116 -0.86 10.28 -1.41
CA VAL A 116 -1.86 9.71 -2.35
C VAL A 116 -3.25 9.70 -1.71
N SER A 117 -3.35 9.32 -0.44
CA SER A 117 -4.62 9.35 0.31
C SER A 117 -5.18 10.76 0.40
N ARG A 118 -4.36 11.77 0.69
CA ARG A 118 -4.76 13.18 0.69
C ARG A 118 -5.25 13.61 -0.69
N LYS A 119 -4.49 13.32 -1.76
CA LYS A 119 -4.90 13.60 -3.15
C LYS A 119 -6.24 12.96 -3.51
N ALA A 120 -6.46 11.71 -3.09
CA ALA A 120 -7.72 11.01 -3.29
C ALA A 120 -8.87 11.69 -2.56
N ASN A 121 -8.65 12.13 -1.32
CA ASN A 121 -9.64 12.87 -0.54
C ASN A 121 -10.00 14.21 -1.18
N ASP A 122 -9.00 14.97 -1.62
CA ASP A 122 -9.20 16.32 -2.17
C ASP A 122 -9.87 16.27 -3.56
N ARG A 123 -9.40 15.39 -4.43
CA ARG A 123 -9.83 15.31 -5.84
C ARG A 123 -10.96 14.32 -6.11
N GLY A 124 -11.24 13.41 -5.19
CA GLY A 124 -12.20 12.32 -5.36
C GLY A 124 -11.78 11.25 -6.36
N LYS A 125 -10.55 11.34 -6.89
CA LYS A 125 -10.00 10.36 -7.84
C LYS A 125 -8.49 10.31 -7.86
N ILE A 126 -7.96 9.14 -8.20
CA ILE A 126 -6.55 8.90 -8.51
C ILE A 126 -6.47 8.27 -9.91
N ARG A 127 -5.37 8.49 -10.60
CA ARG A 127 -5.07 7.82 -11.88
C ARG A 127 -3.85 6.93 -11.73
N THR A 128 -3.92 5.75 -12.32
CA THR A 128 -2.75 4.86 -12.47
C THR A 128 -1.77 5.43 -13.49
N LEU A 129 -0.59 4.83 -13.60
CA LEU A 129 0.44 5.19 -14.57
C LEU A 129 -0.11 5.23 -16.01
N LEU A 130 -0.96 4.28 -16.37
CA LEU A 130 -1.58 4.16 -17.70
C LEU A 130 -2.93 4.92 -17.82
N GLY A 131 -3.23 5.81 -16.87
CA GLY A 131 -4.37 6.72 -16.94
C GLY A 131 -5.71 6.17 -16.44
N ARG A 132 -5.80 4.90 -16.01
CA ARG A 132 -7.03 4.37 -15.41
C ARG A 132 -7.40 5.18 -14.16
N ALA A 133 -8.66 5.63 -14.08
CA ALA A 133 -9.15 6.36 -12.92
C ALA A 133 -9.75 5.41 -11.87
N CYS A 134 -9.43 5.64 -10.61
CA CYS A 134 -10.11 5.09 -9.45
C CYS A 134 -10.83 6.24 -8.74
N HIS A 135 -12.14 6.10 -8.50
CA HIS A 135 -12.99 7.13 -7.90
C HIS A 135 -13.30 6.82 -6.45
N PHE A 136 -13.44 7.87 -5.64
CA PHE A 136 -13.77 7.83 -4.20
C PHE A 136 -15.01 8.67 -3.95
N ASP A 137 -16.18 8.16 -4.38
CA ASP A 137 -17.43 8.90 -4.40
C ASP A 137 -18.30 8.66 -3.15
N LEU A 138 -17.86 7.78 -2.25
CA LEU A 138 -18.53 7.51 -0.99
C LEU A 138 -17.95 8.38 0.15
N TRP A 139 -18.82 8.74 1.09
CA TRP A 139 -18.51 9.63 2.20
C TRP A 139 -18.89 9.00 3.53
N GLN A 140 -18.17 9.37 4.59
CA GLN A 140 -18.38 8.94 5.96
C GLN A 140 -17.96 10.03 6.93
N PRO A 141 -18.38 10.01 8.21
CA PRO A 141 -17.92 10.93 9.23
C PRO A 141 -16.40 10.98 9.37
N VAL A 142 -15.87 12.15 9.71
CA VAL A 142 -14.44 12.34 9.99
C VAL A 142 -14.04 11.64 11.28
N GLN A 143 -14.94 11.62 12.27
CA GLN A 143 -14.68 11.00 13.58
C GLN A 143 -14.36 9.51 13.45
N PHE A 144 -13.73 8.96 14.50
CA PHE A 144 -13.43 7.55 14.60
C PHE A 144 -14.70 6.75 14.92
N GLY A 145 -14.98 5.70 14.14
CA GLY A 145 -16.14 4.84 14.34
C GLY A 145 -16.33 3.87 13.19
N VAL A 146 -17.34 3.02 13.30
CA VAL A 146 -17.78 2.12 12.24
C VAL A 146 -18.99 2.72 11.56
N PHE A 147 -18.78 3.28 10.37
CA PHE A 147 -19.81 3.94 9.58
C PHE A 147 -20.02 3.20 8.25
N LYS A 148 -21.24 3.27 7.72
CA LYS A 148 -21.56 2.82 6.37
C LYS A 148 -21.23 3.95 5.39
N PRO A 149 -20.26 3.79 4.47
CA PRO A 149 -20.00 4.83 3.48
C PRO A 149 -21.18 4.99 2.53
N LEU A 150 -21.59 6.24 2.28
CA LEU A 150 -22.77 6.61 1.50
C LEU A 150 -22.41 7.63 0.41
N PRO A 151 -23.17 7.75 -0.69
CA PRO A 151 -23.12 8.89 -1.59
C PRO A 151 -23.33 10.21 -0.84
N LEU A 152 -22.67 11.29 -1.29
CA LEU A 152 -22.60 12.56 -0.55
C LEU A 152 -23.96 13.07 -0.05
N GLU A 153 -24.98 13.06 -0.91
CA GLU A 153 -26.31 13.59 -0.57
C GLU A 153 -27.03 12.73 0.50
N GLN A 154 -26.77 11.42 0.49
CA GLN A 154 -27.29 10.53 1.52
C GLN A 154 -26.49 10.68 2.83
N ALA A 155 -25.15 10.77 2.73
CA ALA A 155 -24.30 10.97 3.89
C ALA A 155 -24.62 12.27 4.66
N ARG A 156 -24.94 13.36 3.94
CA ARG A 156 -25.37 14.64 4.53
C ARG A 156 -26.69 14.57 5.28
N LYS A 157 -27.57 13.66 4.87
CA LYS A 157 -28.87 13.45 5.56
C LYS A 157 -28.76 12.51 6.75
N GLU A 158 -27.85 11.54 6.65
CA GLU A 158 -27.69 10.48 7.66
C GLU A 158 -26.78 10.93 8.81
N TYR A 159 -25.75 11.73 8.50
CA TYR A 159 -24.71 12.11 9.45
C TYR A 159 -24.72 13.63 9.67
N ASP A 160 -24.99 14.04 10.91
CA ASP A 160 -24.93 15.46 11.34
C ASP A 160 -23.51 15.85 11.80
N GLU A 161 -22.50 15.52 10.97
CA GLU A 161 -21.09 15.67 11.29
C GLU A 161 -20.26 16.01 10.06
N PRO A 162 -19.04 16.57 10.25
CA PRO A 162 -18.10 16.76 9.15
C PRO A 162 -17.80 15.45 8.43
N LEU A 163 -17.89 15.48 7.10
CA LEU A 163 -17.71 14.32 6.25
C LEU A 163 -16.34 14.31 5.55
N LYS A 164 -15.80 13.11 5.35
CA LYS A 164 -14.62 12.84 4.51
C LYS A 164 -14.94 11.76 3.49
N ARG A 165 -14.17 11.70 2.41
CA ARG A 165 -14.27 10.59 1.45
C ARG A 165 -13.85 9.28 2.10
N ALA A 166 -14.63 8.24 1.85
CA ALA A 166 -14.34 6.89 2.34
C ALA A 166 -13.26 6.20 1.49
N PHE A 167 -12.58 5.23 2.07
CA PHE A 167 -11.63 4.32 1.43
C PHE A 167 -10.40 4.98 0.79
N THR A 168 -10.12 6.26 1.02
CA THR A 168 -8.97 6.97 0.42
C THR A 168 -7.63 6.35 0.80
N TYR A 169 -7.55 5.60 1.89
CA TYR A 169 -6.37 4.80 2.27
C TYR A 169 -6.02 3.69 1.27
N LYS A 170 -6.97 3.29 0.40
CA LYS A 170 -6.75 2.32 -0.68
C LYS A 170 -6.19 2.96 -1.95
N ALA A 171 -5.95 4.25 -1.95
CA ALA A 171 -5.55 4.98 -3.16
C ALA A 171 -4.14 4.65 -3.66
N LEU A 172 -3.34 3.95 -2.87
CA LEU A 172 -2.01 3.47 -3.27
C LEU A 172 -2.07 2.16 -4.08
N ASN A 173 -3.19 1.41 -3.99
CA ASN A 173 -3.36 0.09 -4.61
C ASN A 173 -3.71 0.17 -6.10
#